data_956c291b93c7611c0920c9d9baf31260
#
_entry.id   956c291b93c7611c0920c9d9baf31260
#
_cell.length_a   1.000
_cell.length_b   1.000
_cell.length_c   1.000
_cell.angle_alpha   90.00
_cell.angle_beta   90.00
_cell.angle_gamma   90.00
#
_symmetry.space_group_name_H-M   'P 1'
#
loop_
_entity.id
_entity.type
_entity.pdbx_description
1 polymer ?
#
loop_
_entity_poly.entity_id
_entity_poly.type
_entity_poly.pdbx_seq_one_letter_code
_entity_poly.pdbx_strand_id
1 'polypeptide(L)'
;EITKGSPVKILVLFSIVTALMSAFLDNVTTVLIIIPIIIELTRGLGLNPKNYVLSQAIISNIGGTATLIGDPPNVIIGSKVGLSFNQFILTLSPIVIIVFVFVLAYIWFTHRVEFKPINTNMSKLVAVQLLLEKIRYEFSNITIDKKLMIKGLTCLTLAIFLFITQTITGLAPGVVALGMAMVLLIISKADVEEILEEVEWSTLLFFTGLFILVGALEEYGVINWIAQNVFMNVGDNPYVLVLMVLWVAGIASGFLDNIPFTITMIPIIHLILESTPIPNNILWWALALGACFGGNITMIGASANIVSVGIAKKYGVEISFIDFMKKGVIVTLISLTLASIFLVLYLKASL
;
A
#
# COMPACT_ATOMS: atom_id res chain seq x y z
N GLU A 1 -24.35 5.62 -10.07
CA GLU A 1 -25.05 5.20 -11.31
C GLU A 1 -24.42 3.93 -11.92
N ILE A 2 -23.07 3.84 -12.07
CA ILE A 2 -22.36 2.71 -12.71
C ILE A 2 -22.68 1.37 -12.03
N THR A 3 -22.74 1.32 -10.72
CA THR A 3 -22.95 0.08 -9.97
C THR A 3 -24.42 -0.34 -9.84
N LYS A 4 -25.37 0.59 -10.09
CA LYS A 4 -26.82 0.41 -9.91
C LYS A 4 -27.17 -0.24 -8.54
N GLY A 5 -26.40 0.08 -7.49
CA GLY A 5 -26.58 -0.47 -6.14
C GLY A 5 -26.23 -1.95 -5.99
N SER A 6 -25.54 -2.57 -6.97
CA SER A 6 -25.09 -3.95 -6.85
C SER A 6 -23.92 -4.06 -5.86
N PRO A 7 -24.04 -4.86 -4.77
CA PRO A 7 -22.99 -5.01 -3.77
C PRO A 7 -21.64 -5.44 -4.35
N VAL A 8 -21.65 -6.41 -5.28
CA VAL A 8 -20.44 -6.92 -5.94
C VAL A 8 -19.79 -5.84 -6.81
N LYS A 9 -20.59 -5.09 -7.59
CA LYS A 9 -20.05 -4.03 -8.44
C LYS A 9 -19.45 -2.89 -7.61
N ILE A 10 -20.03 -2.60 -6.45
CA ILE A 10 -19.48 -1.62 -5.49
C ILE A 10 -18.12 -2.11 -4.98
N LEU A 11 -18.05 -3.36 -4.51
CA LEU A 11 -16.78 -3.95 -4.08
C LEU A 11 -15.72 -3.85 -5.17
N VAL A 12 -16.01 -4.33 -6.38
CA VAL A 12 -15.05 -4.35 -7.51
C VAL A 12 -14.61 -2.94 -7.88
N LEU A 13 -15.57 -2.01 -8.04
CA LEU A 13 -15.26 -0.63 -8.43
C LEU A 13 -14.37 0.06 -7.38
N PHE A 14 -14.74 -0.01 -6.10
CA PHE A 14 -13.96 0.61 -5.04
C PHE A 14 -12.60 -0.07 -4.89
N SER A 15 -12.52 -1.39 -5.07
CA SER A 15 -11.24 -2.11 -5.04
C SER A 15 -10.30 -1.66 -6.16
N ILE A 16 -10.81 -1.47 -7.38
CA ILE A 16 -10.02 -0.93 -8.51
C ILE A 16 -9.56 0.49 -8.20
N VAL A 17 -10.48 1.34 -7.74
CA VAL A 17 -10.15 2.74 -7.40
C VAL A 17 -9.11 2.79 -6.27
N THR A 18 -9.29 1.99 -5.20
CA THR A 18 -8.34 1.93 -4.08
C THR A 18 -6.96 1.47 -4.54
N ALA A 19 -6.88 0.38 -5.33
CA ALA A 19 -5.60 -0.11 -5.82
C ALA A 19 -4.89 0.92 -6.72
N LEU A 20 -5.62 1.58 -7.62
CA LEU A 20 -5.06 2.61 -8.49
C LEU A 20 -4.64 3.85 -7.71
N MET A 21 -5.46 4.32 -6.77
CA MET A 21 -5.09 5.46 -5.93
C MET A 21 -3.85 5.14 -5.10
N SER A 22 -3.82 3.98 -4.45
CA SER A 22 -2.70 3.57 -3.59
C SER A 22 -1.40 3.34 -4.37
N ALA A 23 -1.46 3.02 -5.65
CA ALA A 23 -0.26 2.93 -6.49
C ALA A 23 0.43 4.28 -6.72
N PHE A 24 -0.30 5.41 -6.65
CA PHE A 24 0.22 6.75 -6.94
C PHE A 24 0.11 7.73 -5.76
N LEU A 25 -0.74 7.41 -4.80
CA LEU A 25 -0.82 8.06 -3.50
C LEU A 25 -0.41 7.02 -2.46
N ASP A 26 0.09 7.49 -1.34
CA ASP A 26 0.38 6.62 -0.19
C ASP A 26 -0.88 5.81 0.24
N ASN A 27 -0.66 4.58 0.73
CA ASN A 27 -1.73 3.68 1.16
C ASN A 27 -2.57 4.25 2.31
N VAL A 28 -1.96 5.02 3.24
CA VAL A 28 -2.66 5.70 4.35
C VAL A 28 -3.58 6.79 3.81
N THR A 29 -3.08 7.66 2.95
CA THR A 29 -3.87 8.74 2.31
C THR A 29 -5.05 8.15 1.53
N THR A 30 -4.81 7.04 0.82
CA THR A 30 -5.86 6.36 0.06
C THR A 30 -6.99 5.88 0.97
N VAL A 31 -6.69 5.23 2.09
CA VAL A 31 -7.74 4.72 2.98
C VAL A 31 -8.44 5.83 3.74
N LEU A 32 -7.76 6.94 4.07
CA LEU A 32 -8.38 8.13 4.65
C LEU A 32 -9.52 8.67 3.78
N ILE A 33 -9.37 8.61 2.46
CA ILE A 33 -10.37 9.07 1.50
C ILE A 33 -11.45 8.00 1.27
N ILE A 34 -11.05 6.77 1.02
CA ILE A 34 -11.95 5.71 0.54
C ILE A 34 -12.84 5.15 1.65
N ILE A 35 -12.30 4.98 2.88
CA ILE A 35 -13.03 4.29 3.95
C ILE A 35 -14.30 5.04 4.40
N PRO A 36 -14.29 6.37 4.63
CA PRO A 36 -15.53 7.09 4.95
C PRO A 36 -16.58 6.94 3.85
N ILE A 37 -16.17 7.10 2.59
CA ILE A 37 -17.07 7.02 1.44
C ILE A 37 -17.74 5.64 1.33
N ILE A 38 -16.96 4.56 1.47
CA ILE A 38 -17.48 3.19 1.36
C ILE A 38 -18.41 2.84 2.54
N ILE A 39 -18.13 3.34 3.75
CA ILE A 39 -18.99 3.14 4.91
C ILE A 39 -20.36 3.80 4.69
N GLU A 40 -20.37 5.08 4.32
CA GLU A 40 -21.61 5.82 4.07
C GLU A 40 -22.42 5.18 2.94
N LEU A 41 -21.75 4.84 1.82
CA LEU A 41 -22.40 4.20 0.68
C LEU A 41 -23.02 2.83 1.05
N THR A 42 -22.28 1.98 1.75
CA THR A 42 -22.76 0.65 2.11
C THR A 42 -23.90 0.70 3.13
N ARG A 43 -23.86 1.61 4.11
CA ARG A 43 -24.95 1.84 5.06
C ARG A 43 -26.21 2.34 4.37
N GLY A 44 -26.06 3.32 3.48
CA GLY A 44 -27.19 3.83 2.71
C GLY A 44 -27.91 2.77 1.87
N LEU A 45 -27.18 1.70 1.50
CA LEU A 45 -27.71 0.54 0.80
C LEU A 45 -28.19 -0.60 1.72
N GLY A 46 -28.12 -0.42 3.04
CA GLY A 46 -28.47 -1.46 4.02
C GLY A 46 -27.47 -2.64 4.03
N LEU A 47 -26.24 -2.41 3.58
CA LEU A 47 -25.18 -3.41 3.57
C LEU A 47 -24.30 -3.28 4.82
N ASN A 48 -23.68 -4.38 5.26
CA ASN A 48 -22.70 -4.33 6.35
C ASN A 48 -21.37 -3.76 5.84
N PRO A 49 -20.88 -2.61 6.33
CA PRO A 49 -19.67 -1.98 5.86
C PRO A 49 -18.40 -2.73 6.24
N LYS A 50 -18.40 -3.57 7.27
CA LYS A 50 -17.21 -4.23 7.84
C LYS A 50 -16.35 -4.92 6.80
N ASN A 51 -16.96 -5.74 5.94
CA ASN A 51 -16.23 -6.49 4.92
C ASN A 51 -15.69 -5.62 3.79
N TYR A 52 -16.38 -4.52 3.48
CA TYR A 52 -15.89 -3.54 2.51
C TYR A 52 -14.66 -2.80 3.05
N VAL A 53 -14.71 -2.34 4.31
CA VAL A 53 -13.57 -1.67 4.98
C VAL A 53 -12.34 -2.57 5.00
N LEU A 54 -12.49 -3.81 5.48
CA LEU A 54 -11.41 -4.80 5.50
C LEU A 54 -10.81 -5.03 4.10
N SER A 55 -11.67 -5.12 3.10
CA SER A 55 -11.23 -5.32 1.71
C SER A 55 -10.43 -4.12 1.19
N GLN A 56 -10.89 -2.88 1.47
CA GLN A 56 -10.17 -1.69 1.00
C GLN A 56 -8.82 -1.51 1.71
N ALA A 57 -8.73 -1.78 3.03
CA ALA A 57 -7.48 -1.75 3.77
C ALA A 57 -6.44 -2.73 3.17
N ILE A 58 -6.84 -3.97 2.93
CA ILE A 58 -5.99 -5.00 2.32
C ILE A 58 -5.57 -4.61 0.89
N ILE A 59 -6.52 -4.12 0.10
CA ILE A 59 -6.28 -3.76 -1.30
C ILE A 59 -5.42 -2.51 -1.44
N SER A 60 -5.47 -1.58 -0.48
CA SER A 60 -4.58 -0.41 -0.50
C SER A 60 -3.11 -0.84 -0.40
N ASN A 61 -2.76 -1.78 0.48
CA ASN A 61 -1.40 -2.30 0.58
C ASN A 61 -0.98 -3.07 -0.68
N ILE A 62 -1.90 -3.86 -1.27
CA ILE A 62 -1.62 -4.56 -2.53
C ILE A 62 -1.38 -3.55 -3.66
N GLY A 63 -2.24 -2.55 -3.81
CA GLY A 63 -2.09 -1.51 -4.84
C GLY A 63 -0.82 -0.70 -4.67
N GLY A 64 -0.51 -0.28 -3.43
CA GLY A 64 0.71 0.45 -3.09
C GLY A 64 2.00 -0.27 -3.45
N THR A 65 2.00 -1.60 -3.39
CA THR A 65 3.16 -2.42 -3.77
C THR A 65 3.58 -2.23 -5.24
N ALA A 66 2.67 -1.76 -6.11
CA ALA A 66 2.91 -1.71 -7.56
C ALA A 66 3.97 -0.68 -7.99
N THR A 67 4.21 0.36 -7.20
CA THR A 67 5.09 1.47 -7.59
C THR A 67 6.06 1.84 -6.47
N LEU A 68 7.03 2.67 -6.81
CA LEU A 68 8.01 3.20 -5.86
C LEU A 68 7.35 4.02 -4.74
N ILE A 69 6.30 4.78 -5.05
CA ILE A 69 5.71 5.79 -4.15
C ILE A 69 4.43 5.32 -3.45
N GLY A 70 3.89 4.16 -3.82
CA GLY A 70 2.60 3.68 -3.32
C GLY A 70 2.65 3.07 -1.91
N ASP A 71 3.83 2.63 -1.45
CA ASP A 71 4.01 2.07 -0.10
C ASP A 71 5.39 2.49 0.45
N PRO A 72 5.50 2.95 1.71
CA PRO A 72 6.76 3.40 2.30
C PRO A 72 7.95 2.42 2.17
N PRO A 73 7.82 1.11 2.35
CA PRO A 73 8.89 0.15 2.08
C PRO A 73 9.55 0.32 0.71
N ASN A 74 8.75 0.54 -0.33
CA ASN A 74 9.24 0.72 -1.69
C ASN A 74 10.06 2.01 -1.83
N VAL A 75 9.59 3.12 -1.22
CA VAL A 75 10.31 4.39 -1.19
C VAL A 75 11.68 4.22 -0.53
N ILE A 76 11.73 3.49 0.59
CA ILE A 76 12.96 3.27 1.35
C ILE A 76 13.94 2.41 0.55
N ILE A 77 13.49 1.28 0.01
CA ILE A 77 14.31 0.40 -0.84
C ILE A 77 14.82 1.20 -2.05
N GLY A 78 13.94 1.85 -2.78
CA GLY A 78 14.31 2.60 -3.97
C GLY A 78 15.33 3.70 -3.70
N SER A 79 15.15 4.46 -2.61
CA SER A 79 16.07 5.53 -2.21
C SER A 79 17.44 5.02 -1.78
N LYS A 80 17.48 3.91 -1.02
CA LYS A 80 18.74 3.36 -0.49
C LYS A 80 19.54 2.58 -1.53
N VAL A 81 18.87 1.93 -2.47
CA VAL A 81 19.48 1.05 -3.48
C VAL A 81 19.65 1.77 -4.82
N GLY A 82 19.00 2.91 -5.01
CA GLY A 82 19.04 3.66 -6.27
C GLY A 82 18.14 3.07 -7.36
N LEU A 83 17.08 2.33 -6.98
CA LEU A 83 16.13 1.78 -7.94
C LEU A 83 15.17 2.86 -8.43
N SER A 84 14.95 2.90 -9.75
CA SER A 84 14.12 3.90 -10.38
C SER A 84 12.61 3.57 -10.29
N PHE A 85 11.77 4.60 -10.40
CA PHE A 85 10.33 4.47 -10.47
C PHE A 85 9.87 3.49 -11.58
N ASN A 86 10.52 3.57 -12.76
CA ASN A 86 10.21 2.67 -13.87
C ASN A 86 10.55 1.21 -13.58
N GLN A 87 11.65 0.95 -12.87
CA GLN A 87 12.01 -0.41 -12.47
C GLN A 87 10.95 -1.01 -11.53
N PHE A 88 10.43 -0.23 -10.58
CA PHE A 88 9.32 -0.67 -9.73
C PHE A 88 8.08 -1.00 -10.55
N ILE A 89 7.60 -0.10 -11.40
CA ILE A 89 6.41 -0.35 -12.22
C ILE A 89 6.58 -1.58 -13.11
N LEU A 90 7.68 -1.66 -13.85
CA LEU A 90 7.88 -2.74 -14.82
C LEU A 90 8.04 -4.10 -14.14
N THR A 91 8.63 -4.15 -12.94
CA THR A 91 8.88 -5.41 -12.24
C THR A 91 7.71 -5.80 -11.34
N LEU A 92 7.17 -4.87 -10.53
CA LEU A 92 6.18 -5.23 -9.51
C LEU A 92 4.74 -5.13 -9.99
N SER A 93 4.39 -4.19 -10.89
CA SER A 93 2.99 -4.05 -11.32
C SER A 93 2.39 -5.31 -11.95
N PRO A 94 3.11 -6.11 -12.77
CA PRO A 94 2.55 -7.34 -13.32
C PRO A 94 2.11 -8.34 -12.25
N ILE A 95 2.95 -8.59 -11.25
CA ILE A 95 2.60 -9.52 -10.17
C ILE A 95 1.52 -8.93 -9.26
N VAL A 96 1.56 -7.62 -8.99
CA VAL A 96 0.53 -6.95 -8.18
C VAL A 96 -0.85 -7.05 -8.83
N ILE A 97 -0.95 -6.91 -10.16
CA ILE A 97 -2.22 -7.09 -10.88
C ILE A 97 -2.72 -8.53 -10.74
N ILE A 98 -1.84 -9.51 -10.85
CA ILE A 98 -2.21 -10.93 -10.66
C ILE A 98 -2.71 -11.15 -9.23
N VAL A 99 -1.96 -10.70 -8.22
CA VAL A 99 -2.34 -10.80 -6.80
C VAL A 99 -3.67 -10.10 -6.55
N PHE A 100 -3.87 -8.88 -7.07
CA PHE A 100 -5.11 -8.13 -6.95
C PHE A 100 -6.32 -8.95 -7.45
N VAL A 101 -6.22 -9.55 -8.64
CA VAL A 101 -7.30 -10.35 -9.23
C VAL A 101 -7.61 -11.57 -8.37
N PHE A 102 -6.60 -12.31 -7.91
CA PHE A 102 -6.79 -13.50 -7.08
C PHE A 102 -7.37 -13.15 -5.70
N VAL A 103 -6.89 -12.07 -5.08
CA VAL A 103 -7.39 -11.61 -3.78
C VAL A 103 -8.82 -11.08 -3.91
N LEU A 104 -9.14 -10.33 -4.95
CA LEU A 104 -10.50 -9.85 -5.20
C LEU A 104 -11.45 -11.03 -5.45
N ALA A 105 -11.04 -12.04 -6.21
CA ALA A 105 -11.79 -13.27 -6.40
C ALA A 105 -12.01 -14.03 -5.09
N TYR A 106 -10.99 -14.15 -4.24
CA TYR A 106 -11.10 -14.73 -2.91
C TYR A 106 -12.10 -13.98 -2.03
N ILE A 107 -12.01 -12.65 -1.96
CA ILE A 107 -12.94 -11.81 -1.18
C ILE A 107 -14.37 -11.99 -1.69
N TRP A 108 -14.57 -11.99 -2.99
CA TRP A 108 -15.90 -12.19 -3.59
C TRP A 108 -16.45 -13.58 -3.27
N PHE A 109 -15.63 -14.62 -3.42
CA PHE A 109 -16.05 -16.00 -3.21
C PHE A 109 -16.44 -16.27 -1.75
N THR A 110 -15.66 -15.79 -0.80
CA THR A 110 -15.90 -16.00 0.65
C THR A 110 -17.09 -15.23 1.17
N HIS A 111 -17.40 -14.07 0.58
CA HIS A 111 -18.48 -13.20 1.04
C HIS A 111 -19.66 -13.11 0.06
N ARG A 112 -19.73 -14.02 -0.93
CA ARG A 112 -20.78 -14.02 -1.97
C ARG A 112 -22.21 -14.03 -1.40
N VAL A 113 -22.40 -14.58 -0.20
CA VAL A 113 -23.72 -14.63 0.46
C VAL A 113 -24.12 -13.23 1.00
N GLU A 114 -23.16 -12.49 1.53
CA GLU A 114 -23.38 -11.12 2.05
C GLU A 114 -23.53 -10.10 0.90
N PHE A 115 -22.94 -10.38 -0.26
CA PHE A 115 -23.03 -9.56 -1.45
C PHE A 115 -24.25 -9.89 -2.33
N LYS A 116 -25.21 -10.68 -1.83
CA LYS A 116 -26.46 -10.91 -2.57
C LYS A 116 -27.27 -9.62 -2.62
N PRO A 117 -27.85 -9.28 -3.77
CA PRO A 117 -28.73 -8.12 -3.86
C PRO A 117 -29.94 -8.32 -2.93
N ILE A 118 -30.20 -7.34 -2.08
CA ILE A 118 -31.40 -7.32 -1.26
C ILE A 118 -32.59 -7.16 -2.22
N ASN A 119 -33.53 -8.09 -2.14
CA ASN A 119 -34.61 -8.23 -3.12
C ASN A 119 -35.77 -7.23 -2.83
N THR A 120 -35.56 -5.94 -3.11
CA THR A 120 -36.61 -4.92 -3.04
C THR A 120 -36.35 -3.81 -4.06
N ASN A 121 -36.98 -3.94 -5.22
CA ASN A 121 -36.69 -3.07 -6.38
C ASN A 121 -37.11 -1.60 -6.22
N MET A 122 -38.00 -1.24 -5.33
CA MET A 122 -38.53 0.12 -5.19
C MET A 122 -37.91 0.91 -4.03
N SER A 123 -37.66 0.28 -2.88
CA SER A 123 -37.03 0.94 -1.74
C SER A 123 -35.55 1.30 -1.96
N LYS A 124 -34.87 0.59 -2.87
CA LYS A 124 -33.45 0.86 -3.22
C LYS A 124 -33.29 2.10 -4.08
N LEU A 125 -34.15 2.32 -5.04
CA LEU A 125 -34.09 3.53 -5.87
C LEU A 125 -34.35 4.78 -5.02
N VAL A 126 -35.29 4.69 -4.09
CA VAL A 126 -35.60 5.78 -3.15
C VAL A 126 -34.45 5.97 -2.14
N ALA A 127 -33.90 4.88 -1.58
CA ALA A 127 -32.76 4.97 -0.66
C ALA A 127 -31.50 5.53 -1.34
N VAL A 128 -31.20 5.13 -2.59
CA VAL A 128 -30.09 5.68 -3.37
C VAL A 128 -30.34 7.15 -3.72
N GLN A 129 -31.55 7.54 -4.07
CA GLN A 129 -31.87 8.93 -4.32
C GLN A 129 -31.76 9.79 -3.06
N LEU A 130 -32.30 9.32 -1.93
CA LEU A 130 -32.18 10.01 -0.63
C LEU A 130 -30.71 10.10 -0.17
N LEU A 131 -29.90 9.06 -0.39
CA LEU A 131 -28.48 9.09 -0.10
C LEU A 131 -27.73 10.06 -1.00
N LEU A 132 -28.03 10.09 -2.31
CA LEU A 132 -27.46 11.05 -3.23
C LEU A 132 -27.88 12.48 -2.89
N GLU A 133 -29.12 12.70 -2.45
CA GLU A 133 -29.58 14.01 -1.99
C GLU A 133 -28.90 14.40 -0.67
N LYS A 134 -28.74 13.46 0.29
CA LYS A 134 -28.03 13.69 1.54
C LYS A 134 -26.55 14.01 1.28
N ILE A 135 -25.87 13.21 0.47
CA ILE A 135 -24.49 13.47 0.03
C ILE A 135 -24.42 14.83 -0.69
N ARG A 136 -25.34 15.10 -1.60
CA ARG A 136 -25.40 16.37 -2.31
C ARG A 136 -25.65 17.55 -1.36
N TYR A 137 -26.45 17.37 -0.31
CA TYR A 137 -26.71 18.38 0.71
C TYR A 137 -25.52 18.60 1.63
N GLU A 138 -24.89 17.54 2.13
CA GLU A 138 -23.69 17.62 2.97
C GLU A 138 -22.50 18.21 2.19
N PHE A 139 -22.35 17.85 0.91
CA PHE A 139 -21.30 18.40 0.04
C PHE A 139 -21.69 19.71 -0.66
N SER A 140 -22.96 20.15 -0.61
CA SER A 140 -23.36 21.44 -1.20
C SER A 140 -22.76 22.65 -0.49
N ASN A 141 -22.40 22.48 0.78
CA ASN A 141 -21.72 23.50 1.57
C ASN A 141 -20.19 23.47 1.43
N ILE A 142 -19.65 22.45 0.76
CA ILE A 142 -18.21 22.40 0.45
C ILE A 142 -18.00 23.11 -0.88
N THR A 143 -17.54 24.34 -0.82
CA THR A 143 -17.10 25.08 -2.01
C THR A 143 -15.81 24.47 -2.52
N ILE A 144 -15.91 23.56 -3.51
CA ILE A 144 -14.71 23.02 -4.17
C ILE A 144 -14.05 24.17 -4.94
N ASP A 145 -12.89 24.59 -4.49
CA ASP A 145 -12.06 25.49 -5.29
C ASP A 145 -11.51 24.72 -6.51
N LYS A 146 -12.24 24.82 -7.63
CA LYS A 146 -11.86 24.18 -8.90
C LYS A 146 -10.47 24.64 -9.37
N LYS A 147 -10.07 25.88 -9.06
CA LYS A 147 -8.75 26.38 -9.47
C LYS A 147 -7.64 25.68 -8.66
N LEU A 148 -7.83 25.55 -7.35
CA LEU A 148 -6.90 24.84 -6.50
C LEU A 148 -6.81 23.35 -6.87
N MET A 149 -7.95 22.71 -7.12
CA MET A 149 -8.01 21.33 -7.57
C MET A 149 -7.24 21.12 -8.90
N ILE A 150 -7.42 22.00 -9.89
CA ILE A 150 -6.69 21.91 -11.17
C ILE A 150 -5.19 22.09 -10.93
N LYS A 151 -4.77 23.05 -10.10
CA LYS A 151 -3.37 23.27 -9.75
C LYS A 151 -2.76 22.01 -9.11
N GLY A 152 -3.46 21.43 -8.12
CA GLY A 152 -3.02 20.20 -7.44
C GLY A 152 -2.88 19.02 -8.40
N LEU A 153 -3.89 18.77 -9.24
CA LEU A 153 -3.85 17.71 -10.25
C LEU A 153 -2.73 17.92 -11.28
N THR A 154 -2.49 19.16 -11.67
CA THR A 154 -1.41 19.50 -12.62
C THR A 154 -0.04 19.23 -11.96
N CYS A 155 0.18 19.66 -10.73
CA CYS A 155 1.42 19.39 -10.01
C CYS A 155 1.64 17.89 -9.78
N LEU A 156 0.59 17.13 -9.41
CA LEU A 156 0.67 15.69 -9.25
C LEU A 156 1.01 14.99 -10.57
N THR A 157 0.34 15.37 -11.66
CA THR A 157 0.62 14.81 -12.99
C THR A 157 2.06 15.08 -13.43
N LEU A 158 2.55 16.31 -13.17
CA LEU A 158 3.92 16.68 -13.49
C LEU A 158 4.93 15.92 -12.61
N ALA A 159 4.64 15.73 -11.31
CA ALA A 159 5.46 14.91 -10.44
C ALA A 159 5.58 13.47 -10.95
N ILE A 160 4.46 12.83 -11.31
CA ILE A 160 4.44 11.48 -11.89
C ILE A 160 5.24 11.43 -13.19
N PHE A 161 5.09 12.43 -14.06
CA PHE A 161 5.89 12.54 -15.28
C PHE A 161 7.39 12.62 -14.99
N LEU A 162 7.79 13.43 -14.00
CA LEU A 162 9.20 13.54 -13.59
C LEU A 162 9.72 12.24 -12.94
N PHE A 163 8.89 11.49 -12.23
CA PHE A 163 9.27 10.15 -11.73
C PHE A 163 9.51 9.17 -12.89
N ILE A 164 8.65 9.15 -13.90
CA ILE A 164 8.83 8.30 -15.09
C ILE A 164 10.08 8.68 -15.85
N THR A 165 10.42 9.97 -15.93
CA THR A 165 11.61 10.47 -16.63
C THR A 165 12.86 10.51 -15.75
N GLN A 166 12.84 9.93 -14.55
CA GLN A 166 13.95 9.91 -13.59
C GLN A 166 15.27 9.43 -14.21
N THR A 167 15.22 8.39 -15.05
CA THR A 167 16.41 7.84 -15.72
C THR A 167 17.06 8.82 -16.71
N ILE A 168 16.31 9.80 -17.19
CA ILE A 168 16.77 10.85 -18.12
C ILE A 168 17.21 12.09 -17.35
N THR A 169 16.39 12.50 -16.36
CA THR A 169 16.60 13.74 -15.60
C THR A 169 17.64 13.60 -14.50
N GLY A 170 17.87 12.38 -14.00
CA GLY A 170 18.74 12.10 -12.86
C GLY A 170 18.20 12.62 -11.52
N LEU A 171 16.97 13.15 -11.48
CA LEU A 171 16.39 13.71 -10.27
C LEU A 171 15.92 12.60 -9.31
N ALA A 172 16.40 12.65 -8.07
CA ALA A 172 15.92 11.73 -7.04
C ALA A 172 14.43 11.94 -6.75
N PRO A 173 13.64 10.87 -6.51
CA PRO A 173 12.20 10.97 -6.27
C PRO A 173 11.83 11.94 -5.13
N GLY A 174 12.59 11.95 -4.03
CA GLY A 174 12.39 12.89 -2.93
C GLY A 174 12.55 14.36 -3.33
N VAL A 175 13.52 14.66 -4.22
CA VAL A 175 13.72 16.02 -4.74
C VAL A 175 12.55 16.45 -5.62
N VAL A 176 12.04 15.55 -6.46
CA VAL A 176 10.87 15.81 -7.30
C VAL A 176 9.64 16.05 -6.44
N ALA A 177 9.39 15.20 -5.43
CA ALA A 177 8.24 15.33 -4.55
C ALA A 177 8.25 16.65 -3.77
N LEU A 178 9.36 16.97 -3.10
CA LEU A 178 9.52 18.24 -2.37
C LEU A 178 9.45 19.45 -3.30
N GLY A 179 10.10 19.38 -4.46
CA GLY A 179 10.07 20.47 -5.43
C GLY A 179 8.66 20.77 -5.93
N MET A 180 7.90 19.73 -6.27
CA MET A 180 6.51 19.88 -6.72
C MET A 180 5.56 20.33 -5.61
N ALA A 181 5.79 19.88 -4.36
CA ALA A 181 5.06 20.38 -3.19
C ALA A 181 5.32 21.88 -2.99
N MET A 182 6.58 22.35 -3.07
CA MET A 182 6.92 23.76 -2.97
C MET A 182 6.29 24.58 -4.12
N VAL A 183 6.33 24.06 -5.35
CA VAL A 183 5.68 24.72 -6.49
C VAL A 183 4.17 24.86 -6.23
N LEU A 184 3.51 23.79 -5.78
CA LEU A 184 2.09 23.81 -5.46
C LEU A 184 1.78 24.84 -4.36
N LEU A 185 2.59 24.89 -3.32
CA LEU A 185 2.46 25.81 -2.20
C LEU A 185 2.54 27.29 -2.67
N ILE A 186 3.49 27.60 -3.53
CA ILE A 186 3.65 28.93 -4.10
C ILE A 186 2.45 29.33 -4.99
N ILE A 187 2.02 28.43 -5.89
CA ILE A 187 0.94 28.74 -6.85
C ILE A 187 -0.45 28.69 -6.21
N SER A 188 -0.63 27.90 -5.13
CA SER A 188 -1.89 27.83 -4.38
C SER A 188 -2.13 29.08 -3.56
N LYS A 189 -1.08 29.74 -3.10
CA LYS A 189 -1.10 30.82 -2.09
C LYS A 189 -1.73 30.36 -0.77
N ALA A 190 -1.61 29.07 -0.46
CA ALA A 190 -2.08 28.52 0.78
C ALA A 190 -1.20 28.99 1.94
N ASP A 191 -1.75 28.98 3.13
CA ASP A 191 -0.98 29.32 4.34
C ASP A 191 0.04 28.21 4.61
N VAL A 192 1.30 28.60 4.70
CA VAL A 192 2.42 27.68 4.91
C VAL A 192 2.34 27.05 6.30
N GLU A 193 1.91 27.81 7.31
CA GLU A 193 1.81 27.31 8.69
C GLU A 193 0.75 26.23 8.78
N GLU A 194 -0.43 26.45 8.19
CA GLU A 194 -1.52 25.49 8.15
C GLU A 194 -1.09 24.18 7.44
N ILE A 195 -0.36 24.28 6.33
CA ILE A 195 0.15 23.08 5.60
C ILE A 195 1.24 22.37 6.40
N LEU A 196 2.12 23.09 7.09
CA LEU A 196 3.15 22.47 7.92
C LEU A 196 2.57 21.74 9.14
N GLU A 197 1.43 22.19 9.67
CA GLU A 197 0.71 21.48 10.73
C GLU A 197 0.14 20.12 10.25
N GLU A 198 -0.23 20.00 8.99
CA GLU A 198 -0.71 18.76 8.38
C GLU A 198 0.42 17.74 8.08
N VAL A 199 1.70 18.16 8.18
CA VAL A 199 2.82 17.23 8.02
C VAL A 199 2.91 16.27 9.20
N GLU A 200 3.01 14.99 8.93
CA GLU A 200 3.14 13.93 9.93
C GLU A 200 4.53 13.93 10.60
N TRP A 201 4.85 14.99 11.38
CA TRP A 201 6.14 15.14 12.06
C TRP A 201 6.48 13.96 12.97
N SER A 202 5.47 13.38 13.62
CA SER A 202 5.65 12.18 14.47
C SER A 202 6.21 11.01 13.68
N THR A 203 5.73 10.78 12.46
CA THR A 203 6.18 9.74 11.55
C THR A 203 7.63 10.00 11.09
N LEU A 204 7.97 11.24 10.75
CA LEU A 204 9.34 11.61 10.36
C LEU A 204 10.34 11.43 11.52
N LEU A 205 9.97 11.82 12.74
CA LEU A 205 10.79 11.63 13.94
C LEU A 205 10.94 10.15 14.29
N PHE A 206 9.87 9.37 14.16
CA PHE A 206 9.91 7.93 14.33
C PHE A 206 10.90 7.27 13.36
N PHE A 207 10.86 7.62 12.07
CA PHE A 207 11.82 7.09 11.10
C PHE A 207 13.26 7.50 11.41
N THR A 208 13.46 8.76 11.83
CA THR A 208 14.78 9.23 12.24
C THR A 208 15.34 8.37 13.40
N GLY A 209 14.53 8.15 14.44
CA GLY A 209 14.91 7.29 15.57
C GLY A 209 15.20 5.84 15.13
N LEU A 210 14.40 5.32 14.22
CA LEU A 210 14.57 3.97 13.68
C LEU A 210 15.87 3.81 12.88
N PHE A 211 16.22 4.77 12.04
CA PHE A 211 17.51 4.76 11.32
C PHE A 211 18.71 4.79 12.29
N ILE A 212 18.61 5.55 13.38
CA ILE A 212 19.64 5.58 14.42
C ILE A 212 19.77 4.21 15.09
N LEU A 213 18.64 3.56 15.44
CA LEU A 213 18.65 2.22 16.06
C LEU A 213 19.24 1.18 15.12
N VAL A 214 18.86 1.17 13.85
CA VAL A 214 19.40 0.21 12.86
C VAL A 214 20.90 0.44 12.66
N GLY A 215 21.36 1.71 12.57
CA GLY A 215 22.77 2.03 12.50
C GLY A 215 23.56 1.54 13.72
N ALA A 216 22.99 1.67 14.91
CA ALA A 216 23.61 1.10 16.12
C ALA A 216 23.69 -0.43 16.07
N LEU A 217 22.62 -1.13 15.64
CA LEU A 217 22.63 -2.59 15.48
C LEU A 217 23.67 -3.06 14.45
N GLU A 218 23.90 -2.28 13.41
CA GLU A 218 24.92 -2.53 12.38
C GLU A 218 26.33 -2.40 13.00
N GLU A 219 26.61 -1.32 13.72
CA GLU A 219 27.87 -1.06 14.38
C GLU A 219 28.23 -2.10 15.44
N TYR A 220 27.24 -2.55 16.22
CA TYR A 220 27.43 -3.63 17.21
C TYR A 220 27.48 -5.04 16.59
N GLY A 221 27.41 -5.18 15.29
CA GLY A 221 27.54 -6.45 14.59
C GLY A 221 26.32 -7.37 14.65
N VAL A 222 25.19 -6.90 15.19
CA VAL A 222 23.94 -7.69 15.28
C VAL A 222 23.42 -8.02 13.88
N ILE A 223 23.48 -7.05 12.96
CA ILE A 223 23.10 -7.23 11.55
C ILE A 223 23.96 -8.31 10.89
N ASN A 224 25.28 -8.28 11.10
CA ASN A 224 26.21 -9.30 10.60
C ASN A 224 25.89 -10.68 11.18
N TRP A 225 25.59 -10.75 12.46
CA TRP A 225 25.21 -12.01 13.11
C TRP A 225 23.94 -12.60 12.48
N ILE A 226 22.90 -11.79 12.27
CA ILE A 226 21.65 -12.22 11.61
C ILE A 226 21.93 -12.69 10.18
N ALA A 227 22.68 -11.91 9.39
CA ALA A 227 23.01 -12.26 8.03
C ALA A 227 23.70 -13.62 7.95
N GLN A 228 24.73 -13.85 8.77
CA GLN A 228 25.52 -15.09 8.78
C GLN A 228 24.72 -16.28 9.33
N ASN A 229 24.03 -16.15 10.45
CA ASN A 229 23.41 -17.28 11.11
C ASN A 229 22.00 -17.62 10.59
N VAL A 230 21.28 -16.66 10.00
CA VAL A 230 19.94 -16.88 9.50
C VAL A 230 19.95 -17.09 7.98
N PHE A 231 20.61 -16.21 7.23
CA PHE A 231 20.51 -16.21 5.77
C PHE A 231 21.65 -17.00 5.07
N MET A 232 22.91 -16.85 5.48
CA MET A 232 24.04 -17.50 4.82
C MET A 232 24.16 -18.99 5.15
N ASN A 233 23.61 -19.46 6.27
CA ASN A 233 23.62 -20.90 6.61
C ASN A 233 22.74 -21.75 5.67
N VAL A 234 21.93 -21.13 4.81
CA VAL A 234 21.01 -21.85 3.89
C VAL A 234 21.72 -22.31 2.60
N GLY A 235 22.98 -21.95 2.42
CA GLY A 235 23.80 -22.30 1.25
C GLY A 235 23.64 -21.29 0.11
N ASP A 236 24.47 -21.46 -0.93
CA ASP A 236 24.62 -20.52 -2.06
C ASP A 236 23.51 -20.67 -3.13
N ASN A 237 22.40 -21.32 -2.80
CA ASN A 237 21.31 -21.49 -3.75
C ASN A 237 20.48 -20.21 -3.86
N PRO A 238 20.53 -19.46 -4.98
CA PRO A 238 19.85 -18.18 -5.13
C PRO A 238 18.33 -18.30 -5.02
N TYR A 239 17.73 -19.41 -5.43
CA TYR A 239 16.28 -19.63 -5.31
C TYR A 239 15.85 -19.69 -3.83
N VAL A 240 16.63 -20.40 -3.02
CA VAL A 240 16.34 -20.53 -1.57
C VAL A 240 16.48 -19.19 -0.88
N LEU A 241 17.55 -18.43 -1.17
CA LEU A 241 17.77 -17.10 -0.61
C LEU A 241 16.66 -16.11 -0.96
N VAL A 242 16.25 -16.08 -2.23
CA VAL A 242 15.15 -15.21 -2.68
C VAL A 242 13.84 -15.54 -1.98
N LEU A 243 13.48 -16.82 -1.91
CA LEU A 243 12.27 -17.26 -1.24
C LEU A 243 12.34 -17.03 0.27
N MET A 244 13.50 -17.24 0.88
CA MET A 244 13.70 -16.97 2.30
C MET A 244 13.51 -15.48 2.62
N VAL A 245 14.13 -14.58 1.85
CA VAL A 245 13.92 -13.13 2.03
C VAL A 245 12.44 -12.77 1.88
N LEU A 246 11.75 -13.29 0.85
CA LEU A 246 10.33 -13.03 0.63
C LEU A 246 9.47 -13.48 1.82
N TRP A 247 9.63 -14.72 2.27
CA TRP A 247 8.79 -15.28 3.32
C TRP A 247 9.12 -14.75 4.71
N VAL A 248 10.40 -14.54 5.02
CA VAL A 248 10.82 -13.90 6.28
C VAL A 248 10.29 -12.47 6.32
N ALA A 249 10.43 -11.73 5.22
CA ALA A 249 9.87 -10.37 5.14
C ALA A 249 8.34 -10.38 5.27
N GLY A 250 7.66 -11.31 4.60
CA GLY A 250 6.22 -11.42 4.66
C GLY A 250 5.69 -11.75 6.04
N ILE A 251 6.30 -12.72 6.73
CA ILE A 251 5.85 -13.13 8.06
C ILE A 251 6.19 -12.04 9.09
N ALA A 252 7.43 -11.56 9.09
CA ALA A 252 7.88 -10.58 10.09
C ALA A 252 7.14 -9.25 9.96
N SER A 253 6.96 -8.74 8.73
CA SER A 253 6.19 -7.53 8.45
C SER A 253 4.71 -7.63 8.85
N GLY A 254 4.19 -8.84 8.92
CA GLY A 254 2.81 -9.05 9.38
C GLY A 254 2.57 -8.79 10.87
N PHE A 255 3.61 -8.86 11.68
CA PHE A 255 3.57 -8.66 13.14
C PHE A 255 4.33 -7.41 13.60
N LEU A 256 5.29 -6.97 12.79
CA LEU A 256 5.99 -5.70 12.93
C LEU A 256 5.49 -4.76 11.82
N ASP A 257 5.52 -3.46 12.06
CA ASP A 257 5.24 -2.51 10.97
C ASP A 257 6.20 -2.76 9.79
N ASN A 258 5.69 -2.70 8.56
CA ASN A 258 6.46 -3.01 7.35
C ASN A 258 7.66 -2.09 7.12
N ILE A 259 7.63 -0.88 7.65
CA ILE A 259 8.66 0.14 7.51
C ILE A 259 9.92 -0.20 8.35
N PRO A 260 9.82 -0.37 9.71
CA PRO A 260 10.97 -0.74 10.53
C PRO A 260 11.63 -2.03 10.05
N PHE A 261 10.83 -3.01 9.69
CA PHE A 261 11.35 -4.26 9.18
C PHE A 261 12.17 -4.07 7.90
N THR A 262 11.64 -3.31 6.94
CA THR A 262 12.34 -3.01 5.67
C THR A 262 13.67 -2.33 5.91
N ILE A 263 13.73 -1.32 6.78
CA ILE A 263 14.96 -0.60 7.10
C ILE A 263 16.01 -1.55 7.68
N THR A 264 15.61 -2.46 8.55
CA THR A 264 16.52 -3.44 9.17
C THR A 264 17.04 -4.47 8.15
N MET A 265 16.22 -4.84 7.16
CA MET A 265 16.61 -5.85 6.16
C MET A 265 17.58 -5.32 5.09
N ILE A 266 17.60 -4.01 4.84
CA ILE A 266 18.48 -3.44 3.80
C ILE A 266 19.95 -3.77 4.04
N PRO A 267 20.58 -3.48 5.19
CA PRO A 267 21.99 -3.85 5.41
C PRO A 267 22.21 -5.37 5.39
N ILE A 268 21.22 -6.19 5.84
CA ILE A 268 21.32 -7.65 5.75
C ILE A 268 21.43 -8.10 4.28
N ILE A 269 20.59 -7.55 3.39
CA ILE A 269 20.61 -7.90 1.97
C ILE A 269 21.93 -7.44 1.32
N HIS A 270 22.47 -6.29 1.69
CA HIS A 270 23.80 -5.86 1.20
C HIS A 270 24.88 -6.89 1.53
N LEU A 271 24.93 -7.37 2.79
CA LEU A 271 25.89 -8.40 3.20
C LEU A 271 25.70 -9.73 2.44
N ILE A 272 24.44 -10.12 2.18
CA ILE A 272 24.14 -11.32 1.37
C ILE A 272 24.67 -11.14 -0.06
N LEU A 273 24.47 -9.98 -0.69
CA LEU A 273 24.90 -9.69 -2.04
C LEU A 273 26.43 -9.57 -2.18
N GLU A 274 27.15 -9.17 -1.13
CA GLU A 274 28.61 -9.16 -1.08
C GLU A 274 29.18 -10.57 -1.08
N SER A 275 28.53 -11.52 -0.42
CA SER A 275 28.98 -12.90 -0.30
C SER A 275 28.48 -13.82 -1.43
N THR A 276 27.27 -13.57 -1.94
CA THR A 276 26.62 -14.39 -2.97
C THR A 276 26.11 -13.48 -4.09
N PRO A 277 26.75 -13.46 -5.27
CA PRO A 277 26.33 -12.63 -6.39
C PRO A 277 25.02 -13.17 -6.97
N ILE A 278 23.92 -12.50 -6.64
CA ILE A 278 22.59 -12.80 -7.16
C ILE A 278 22.18 -11.70 -8.17
N PRO A 279 21.76 -12.06 -9.39
CA PRO A 279 21.51 -11.08 -10.44
C PRO A 279 20.26 -10.24 -10.21
N ASN A 280 20.23 -9.09 -10.88
CA ASN A 280 19.02 -8.31 -11.20
C ASN A 280 18.19 -7.77 -10.04
N ASN A 281 18.80 -7.34 -8.95
CA ASN A 281 18.09 -6.72 -7.84
C ASN A 281 16.95 -7.58 -7.21
N ILE A 282 16.96 -8.90 -7.49
CA ILE A 282 15.83 -9.77 -7.16
C ILE A 282 15.57 -9.87 -5.64
N LEU A 283 16.62 -9.78 -4.81
CA LEU A 283 16.46 -9.75 -3.35
C LEU A 283 15.73 -8.50 -2.88
N TRP A 284 15.90 -7.38 -3.57
CA TRP A 284 15.17 -6.14 -3.30
C TRP A 284 13.70 -6.26 -3.66
N TRP A 285 13.41 -6.94 -4.78
CA TRP A 285 12.03 -7.27 -5.16
C TRP A 285 11.39 -8.25 -4.20
N ALA A 286 12.14 -9.24 -3.70
CA ALA A 286 11.67 -10.17 -2.68
C ALA A 286 11.34 -9.45 -1.36
N LEU A 287 12.21 -8.52 -0.94
CA LEU A 287 11.96 -7.69 0.24
C LEU A 287 10.72 -6.80 0.06
N ALA A 288 10.61 -6.09 -1.07
CA ALA A 288 9.49 -5.22 -1.38
C ALA A 288 8.15 -5.98 -1.35
N LEU A 289 8.06 -7.08 -2.09
CA LEU A 289 6.85 -7.92 -2.13
C LEU A 289 6.55 -8.54 -0.77
N GLY A 290 7.57 -9.03 -0.07
CA GLY A 290 7.42 -9.62 1.27
C GLY A 290 6.89 -8.59 2.26
N ALA A 291 7.55 -7.45 2.39
CA ALA A 291 7.19 -6.42 3.36
C ALA A 291 5.79 -5.85 3.10
N CYS A 292 5.48 -5.45 1.85
CA CYS A 292 4.18 -4.86 1.52
C CYS A 292 3.02 -5.86 1.64
N PHE A 293 3.17 -7.10 1.12
CA PHE A 293 2.12 -8.10 1.23
C PHE A 293 1.98 -8.65 2.64
N GLY A 294 3.10 -8.79 3.36
CA GLY A 294 3.15 -9.22 4.76
C GLY A 294 2.38 -8.30 5.69
N GLY A 295 2.44 -7.00 5.46
CA GLY A 295 1.67 -5.99 6.19
C GLY A 295 0.17 -6.25 6.26
N ASN A 296 -0.36 -7.12 5.38
CA ASN A 296 -1.76 -7.52 5.42
C ASN A 296 -2.11 -8.60 6.47
N ILE A 297 -1.14 -9.28 7.11
CA ILE A 297 -1.42 -10.36 8.08
C ILE A 297 -2.24 -9.85 9.25
N THR A 298 -1.82 -8.73 9.85
CA THR A 298 -2.49 -8.14 11.01
C THR A 298 -2.82 -6.66 10.79
N MET A 299 -3.65 -6.11 11.67
CA MET A 299 -3.92 -4.66 11.60
C MET A 299 -2.70 -3.81 11.98
N ILE A 300 -1.68 -4.37 12.65
CA ILE A 300 -0.47 -3.64 13.05
C ILE A 300 0.60 -3.72 11.94
N GLY A 301 0.50 -4.67 11.04
CA GLY A 301 1.51 -4.91 9.98
C GLY A 301 1.66 -3.79 8.94
N ALA A 302 0.70 -2.86 8.87
CA ALA A 302 0.80 -1.66 8.04
C ALA A 302 -0.04 -0.52 8.64
N SER A 303 0.46 0.71 8.56
CA SER A 303 -0.21 1.90 9.09
C SER A 303 -1.60 2.12 8.49
N ALA A 304 -1.78 1.85 7.18
CA ALA A 304 -3.08 1.94 6.51
C ALA A 304 -4.16 1.04 7.15
N ASN A 305 -3.78 -0.12 7.70
CA ASN A 305 -4.72 -1.02 8.37
C ASN A 305 -5.24 -0.40 9.67
N ILE A 306 -4.31 0.13 10.49
CA ILE A 306 -4.64 0.80 11.76
C ILE A 306 -5.57 1.98 11.50
N VAL A 307 -5.23 2.82 10.53
CA VAL A 307 -6.02 3.99 10.14
C VAL A 307 -7.40 3.56 9.64
N SER A 308 -7.49 2.54 8.79
CA SER A 308 -8.76 2.01 8.28
C SER A 308 -9.68 1.54 9.40
N VAL A 309 -9.14 0.79 10.38
CA VAL A 309 -9.90 0.30 11.55
C VAL A 309 -10.26 1.45 12.49
N GLY A 310 -9.36 2.42 12.67
CA GLY A 310 -9.61 3.63 13.45
C GLY A 310 -10.76 4.46 12.89
N ILE A 311 -10.79 4.68 11.58
CA ILE A 311 -11.90 5.36 10.91
C ILE A 311 -13.18 4.55 11.07
N ALA A 312 -13.15 3.25 10.79
CA ALA A 312 -14.32 2.38 10.94
C ALA A 312 -14.93 2.48 12.33
N LYS A 313 -14.10 2.50 13.38
CA LYS A 313 -14.52 2.65 14.77
C LYS A 313 -15.20 4.01 15.02
N LYS A 314 -14.67 5.12 14.46
CA LYS A 314 -15.32 6.45 14.56
C LYS A 314 -16.71 6.45 13.93
N TYR A 315 -16.91 5.66 12.88
CA TYR A 315 -18.22 5.45 12.26
C TYR A 315 -19.04 4.34 12.95
N GLY A 316 -18.65 3.81 14.11
CA GLY A 316 -19.37 2.76 14.83
C GLY A 316 -19.37 1.40 14.11
N VAL A 317 -18.33 1.11 13.32
CA VAL A 317 -18.07 -0.20 12.69
C VAL A 317 -16.95 -0.87 13.46
N GLU A 318 -17.27 -1.87 14.25
CA GLU A 318 -16.28 -2.59 15.06
C GLU A 318 -15.59 -3.68 14.23
N ILE A 319 -14.28 -3.60 14.18
CA ILE A 319 -13.40 -4.59 13.55
C ILE A 319 -12.41 -5.04 14.62
N SER A 320 -12.50 -6.32 15.04
CA SER A 320 -11.54 -6.88 15.98
C SER A 320 -10.22 -7.24 15.32
N PHE A 321 -9.13 -7.32 16.11
CA PHE A 321 -7.83 -7.80 15.65
C PHE A 321 -7.93 -9.17 14.96
N ILE A 322 -8.71 -10.09 15.55
CA ILE A 322 -8.90 -11.44 15.03
C ILE A 322 -9.69 -11.43 13.70
N ASP A 323 -10.68 -10.53 13.56
CA ASP A 323 -11.43 -10.40 12.31
C ASP A 323 -10.53 -10.00 11.14
N PHE A 324 -9.61 -9.05 11.41
CA PHE A 324 -8.64 -8.61 10.42
C PHE A 324 -7.67 -9.77 10.10
N MET A 325 -7.06 -10.36 11.13
CA MET A 325 -6.06 -11.41 10.98
C MET A 325 -6.58 -12.65 10.25
N LYS A 326 -7.82 -13.09 10.50
CA LYS A 326 -8.42 -14.23 9.78
C LYS A 326 -8.45 -14.04 8.26
N LYS A 327 -8.68 -12.83 7.79
CA LYS A 327 -8.66 -12.52 6.36
C LYS A 327 -7.25 -12.22 5.87
N GLY A 328 -6.54 -11.43 6.65
CA GLY A 328 -5.18 -10.99 6.33
C GLY A 328 -4.22 -12.14 6.11
N VAL A 329 -4.22 -13.15 6.99
CA VAL A 329 -3.37 -14.35 6.85
C VAL A 329 -3.61 -15.05 5.52
N ILE A 330 -4.88 -15.30 5.15
CA ILE A 330 -5.18 -16.02 3.90
C ILE A 330 -4.78 -15.19 2.68
N VAL A 331 -5.09 -13.88 2.70
CA VAL A 331 -4.69 -12.98 1.61
C VAL A 331 -3.16 -12.93 1.47
N THR A 332 -2.45 -12.83 2.57
CA THR A 332 -0.98 -12.81 2.56
C THR A 332 -0.41 -14.12 2.02
N LEU A 333 -0.95 -15.27 2.44
CA LEU A 333 -0.53 -16.57 1.91
C LEU A 333 -0.73 -16.67 0.39
N ILE A 334 -1.89 -16.22 -0.12
CA ILE A 334 -2.14 -16.14 -1.57
C ILE A 334 -1.11 -15.24 -2.24
N SER A 335 -0.89 -14.05 -1.69
CA SER A 335 0.01 -13.04 -2.25
C SER A 335 1.46 -13.51 -2.28
N LEU A 336 1.97 -14.06 -1.15
CA LEU A 336 3.34 -14.57 -1.07
C LEU A 336 3.56 -15.81 -1.94
N THR A 337 2.56 -16.69 -2.08
CA THR A 337 2.65 -17.85 -2.96
C THR A 337 2.76 -17.41 -4.43
N LEU A 338 1.93 -16.48 -4.87
CA LEU A 338 2.01 -15.91 -6.23
C LEU A 338 3.32 -15.15 -6.45
N ALA A 339 3.78 -14.37 -5.46
CA ALA A 339 5.07 -13.71 -5.49
C ALA A 339 6.24 -14.70 -5.56
N SER A 340 6.16 -15.83 -4.85
CA SER A 340 7.17 -16.91 -4.94
C SER A 340 7.29 -17.47 -6.35
N ILE A 341 6.17 -17.78 -6.98
CA ILE A 341 6.14 -18.27 -8.37
C ILE A 341 6.74 -17.23 -9.31
N PHE A 342 6.32 -15.96 -9.16
CA PHE A 342 6.83 -14.86 -9.97
C PHE A 342 8.36 -14.70 -9.83
N LEU A 343 8.88 -14.64 -8.61
CA LEU A 343 10.31 -14.45 -8.36
C LEU A 343 11.16 -15.64 -8.86
N VAL A 344 10.67 -16.87 -8.72
CA VAL A 344 11.34 -18.05 -9.26
C VAL A 344 11.42 -18.00 -10.78
N LEU A 345 10.32 -17.63 -11.45
CA LEU A 345 10.30 -17.47 -12.91
C LEU A 345 11.17 -16.29 -13.36
N TYR A 346 11.15 -15.17 -12.63
CA TYR A 346 11.98 -14.01 -12.90
C TYR A 346 13.47 -14.33 -12.76
N LEU A 347 13.86 -15.03 -11.70
CA LEU A 347 15.25 -15.47 -11.51
C LEU A 347 15.69 -16.44 -12.61
N LYS A 348 14.85 -17.41 -12.98
CA LYS A 348 15.14 -18.35 -14.07
C LYS A 348 15.35 -17.66 -15.42
N ALA A 349 14.63 -16.57 -15.68
CA ALA A 349 14.79 -15.80 -16.90
C ALA A 349 16.04 -14.90 -16.89
N SER A 350 16.64 -14.68 -15.71
CA SER A 350 17.78 -13.80 -15.49
C SER A 350 19.11 -14.55 -15.38
N LEU A 351 19.08 -15.86 -15.12
CA LEU A 351 20.21 -16.79 -15.16
C LEU A 351 20.39 -17.36 -16.57
#